data_9bd079a9b39a43e1ac2d4aab6cbb458c
#
_entry.id   9bd079a9b39a43e1ac2d4aab6cbb458c
#
_cell.length_a   1.000
_cell.length_b   1.000
_cell.length_c   1.000
_cell.angle_alpha   90.00
_cell.angle_beta   90.00
_cell.angle_gamma   90.00
#
_symmetry.space_group_name_H-M   'P 1'
#
loop_
_entity.id
_entity.type
_entity.pdbx_description
1 polymer ?
#
loop_
_entity_poly.entity_id
_entity_poly.type
_entity_poly.pdbx_seq_one_letter_code
_entity_poly.pdbx_strand_id
1 'polypeptide(L)'
;MKILLIADLRNDMGNFMLTNARIFGKGFLRNGHDVMSFSYREHMLALSPIKSKKWARKLAKNKTDQLLCQQGLRYKPDMIFLTTFKLLDAVTLVKLRETLPKIPVLCWYGDPPKGIETNVGEIARKCDWFLATSGGELLQKYKQMGVKNCAFIPNPSDRDFEYPRQVAEKWQSEFLFTGKLSHRQEGSDPIREDLIQYLIEKKGMTVWGCLGRERIVGEDYLNAICGTKMALSINVNNDVRFYHSDRLTHLLGCGAFVLSRYVPDSDLLFEDKTHLCYFRSIEECSELVDQFRRDEPLRKKIAEQGYKRAHEGFNCEKLAGYVVDLAKGKEFEEPWSEIL
;
A
#
# COMPACT_ATOMS: atom_id res chain seq x y z
N MET A 1 -16.19 -17.93 3.13
CA MET A 1 -14.99 -18.46 3.83
C MET A 1 -14.77 -17.69 5.11
N LYS A 2 -14.13 -18.31 6.10
CA LYS A 2 -13.63 -17.67 7.31
C LYS A 2 -12.18 -17.26 7.11
N ILE A 3 -11.88 -16.00 7.25
CA ILE A 3 -10.53 -15.46 7.01
C ILE A 3 -9.94 -14.90 8.29
N LEU A 4 -8.77 -15.42 8.71
CA LEU A 4 -8.01 -14.85 9.79
C LEU A 4 -7.05 -13.79 9.24
N LEU A 5 -7.38 -12.50 9.45
CA LEU A 5 -6.55 -11.36 9.06
C LEU A 5 -5.58 -11.02 10.20
N ILE A 6 -4.28 -11.27 10.00
CA ILE A 6 -3.23 -10.93 10.96
C ILE A 6 -2.53 -9.65 10.49
N ALA A 7 -2.66 -8.58 11.25
CA ALA A 7 -2.24 -7.26 10.81
C ALA A 7 -1.68 -6.39 11.95
N ASP A 8 -1.16 -5.23 11.61
CA ASP A 8 -0.95 -4.08 12.50
C ASP A 8 -2.02 -3.04 12.15
N LEU A 9 -3.17 -3.08 12.79
CA LEU A 9 -4.34 -2.27 12.42
C LEU A 9 -4.22 -0.82 12.86
N ARG A 10 -3.30 -0.51 13.79
CA ARG A 10 -2.98 0.85 14.24
C ARG A 10 -4.19 1.66 14.70
N ASN A 11 -5.08 1.01 15.44
CA ASN A 11 -6.33 1.63 15.93
C ASN A 11 -6.10 2.89 16.79
N ASP A 12 -4.91 3.02 17.39
CA ASP A 12 -4.45 4.14 18.21
C ASP A 12 -3.78 5.27 17.40
N MET A 13 -3.76 5.19 16.07
CA MET A 13 -3.06 6.15 15.20
C MET A 13 -4.05 6.84 14.24
N GLY A 14 -3.85 8.14 14.02
CA GLY A 14 -4.73 8.96 13.19
C GLY A 14 -4.90 8.53 11.73
N ASN A 15 -4.02 7.67 11.21
CA ASN A 15 -4.12 7.14 9.83
C ASN A 15 -4.61 5.68 9.75
N PHE A 16 -5.25 5.18 10.80
CA PHE A 16 -5.71 3.78 10.83
C PHE A 16 -6.70 3.44 9.70
N MET A 17 -7.53 4.40 9.28
CA MET A 17 -8.56 4.21 8.24
C MET A 17 -7.97 3.78 6.89
N LEU A 18 -6.81 4.30 6.54
CA LEU A 18 -6.14 4.08 5.25
C LEU A 18 -5.07 2.98 5.30
N THR A 19 -5.10 2.11 6.29
CA THR A 19 -4.19 0.96 6.29
C THR A 19 -4.66 -0.10 5.31
N ASN A 20 -3.78 -0.56 4.43
CA ASN A 20 -4.11 -1.60 3.44
C ASN A 20 -4.71 -2.86 4.08
N ALA A 21 -4.28 -3.21 5.31
CA ALA A 21 -4.88 -4.31 6.06
C ALA A 21 -6.40 -4.15 6.29
N ARG A 22 -6.85 -2.93 6.62
CA ARG A 22 -8.27 -2.65 6.79
C ARG A 22 -9.00 -2.63 5.47
N ILE A 23 -8.38 -2.07 4.43
CA ILE A 23 -8.96 -2.01 3.10
C ILE A 23 -9.19 -3.43 2.56
N PHE A 24 -8.19 -4.33 2.67
CA PHE A 24 -8.38 -5.75 2.33
C PHE A 24 -9.44 -6.42 3.22
N GLY A 25 -9.44 -6.16 4.53
CA GLY A 25 -10.45 -6.69 5.46
C GLY A 25 -11.87 -6.31 5.05
N LYS A 26 -12.09 -5.05 4.65
CA LYS A 26 -13.37 -4.57 4.10
C LYS A 26 -13.72 -5.28 2.78
N GLY A 27 -12.74 -5.44 1.90
CA GLY A 27 -12.95 -6.17 0.64
C GLY A 27 -13.38 -7.61 0.87
N PHE A 28 -12.77 -8.33 1.80
CA PHE A 28 -13.21 -9.69 2.17
C PHE A 28 -14.64 -9.70 2.72
N LEU A 29 -14.98 -8.78 3.63
CA LEU A 29 -16.34 -8.69 4.19
C LEU A 29 -17.39 -8.39 3.10
N ARG A 30 -17.10 -7.46 2.18
CA ARG A 30 -17.99 -7.10 1.08
C ARG A 30 -18.18 -8.23 0.07
N ASN A 31 -17.19 -9.11 -0.08
CA ASN A 31 -17.28 -10.34 -0.86
C ASN A 31 -18.01 -11.48 -0.12
N GLY A 32 -18.63 -11.20 1.03
CA GLY A 32 -19.42 -12.18 1.78
C GLY A 32 -18.59 -13.16 2.59
N HIS A 33 -17.34 -12.82 2.95
CA HIS A 33 -16.51 -13.63 3.82
C HIS A 33 -16.65 -13.19 5.29
N ASP A 34 -16.52 -14.13 6.21
CA ASP A 34 -16.39 -13.84 7.64
C ASP A 34 -14.92 -13.52 7.94
N VAL A 35 -14.64 -12.40 8.62
CA VAL A 35 -13.27 -11.92 8.88
C VAL A 35 -13.03 -11.71 10.36
N MET A 36 -12.18 -12.53 10.94
CA MET A 36 -11.62 -12.29 12.27
C MET A 36 -10.27 -11.57 12.14
N SER A 37 -10.19 -10.34 12.64
CA SER A 37 -8.97 -9.55 12.63
C SER A 37 -8.17 -9.74 13.93
N PHE A 38 -6.90 -10.11 13.81
CA PHE A 38 -5.95 -10.16 14.91
C PHE A 38 -4.91 -9.05 14.75
N SER A 39 -5.04 -7.98 15.52
CA SER A 39 -4.05 -6.90 15.54
C SER A 39 -2.88 -7.28 16.43
N TYR A 40 -1.81 -7.78 15.82
CA TYR A 40 -0.67 -8.34 16.54
C TYR A 40 0.00 -7.32 17.47
N ARG A 41 0.15 -6.08 17.01
CA ARG A 41 0.73 -4.98 17.79
C ARG A 41 -0.10 -4.64 19.01
N GLU A 42 -1.40 -4.43 18.85
CA GLU A 42 -2.28 -4.05 19.93
C GLU A 42 -2.40 -5.13 21.00
N HIS A 43 -2.54 -6.39 20.60
CA HIS A 43 -2.54 -7.51 21.53
C HIS A 43 -1.23 -7.60 22.31
N MET A 44 -0.08 -7.46 21.62
CA MET A 44 1.23 -7.49 22.26
C MET A 44 1.40 -6.34 23.28
N LEU A 45 0.96 -5.15 22.94
CA LEU A 45 0.98 -4.00 23.85
C LEU A 45 -0.01 -4.18 25.02
N ALA A 46 -1.19 -4.73 24.78
CA ALA A 46 -2.18 -4.99 25.81
C ALA A 46 -1.69 -6.02 26.85
N LEU A 47 -1.03 -7.09 26.38
CA LEU A 47 -0.49 -8.17 27.21
C LEU A 47 0.80 -7.79 27.92
N SER A 48 1.45 -6.70 27.55
CA SER A 48 2.69 -6.23 28.16
C SER A 48 2.42 -5.35 29.39
N PRO A 49 3.14 -5.57 30.49
CA PRO A 49 3.08 -4.67 31.64
C PRO A 49 3.68 -3.27 31.33
N ILE A 50 4.57 -3.20 30.33
CA ILE A 50 5.22 -1.96 29.89
C ILE A 50 4.75 -1.63 28.48
N LYS A 51 4.06 -0.48 28.28
CA LYS A 51 3.45 -0.06 27.02
C LYS A 51 4.46 0.54 26.02
N SER A 52 5.64 -0.05 25.90
CA SER A 52 6.69 0.30 24.93
C SER A 52 6.88 -0.85 23.96
N LYS A 53 6.95 -0.57 22.65
CA LYS A 53 7.14 -1.59 21.61
C LYS A 53 8.37 -2.50 21.87
N LYS A 54 9.47 -1.92 22.31
CA LYS A 54 10.72 -2.65 22.63
C LYS A 54 10.50 -3.63 23.78
N TRP A 55 9.90 -3.17 24.88
CA TRP A 55 9.66 -4.00 26.05
C TRP A 55 8.51 -4.98 25.84
N ALA A 56 7.43 -4.57 25.15
CA ALA A 56 6.33 -5.44 24.82
C ALA A 56 6.80 -6.64 23.98
N ARG A 57 7.66 -6.43 22.97
CA ARG A 57 8.27 -7.52 22.19
C ARG A 57 9.04 -8.49 23.07
N LYS A 58 9.78 -8.00 24.06
CA LYS A 58 10.56 -8.84 24.96
C LYS A 58 9.71 -9.61 25.98
N LEU A 59 8.65 -8.97 26.52
CA LEU A 59 7.88 -9.49 27.67
C LEU A 59 6.58 -10.19 27.27
N ALA A 60 5.97 -9.81 26.17
CA ALA A 60 4.63 -10.29 25.80
C ALA A 60 4.56 -11.07 24.49
N LYS A 61 5.65 -11.17 23.69
CA LYS A 61 5.63 -11.84 22.39
C LYS A 61 5.10 -13.28 22.50
N ASN A 62 5.65 -14.10 23.39
CA ASN A 62 5.23 -15.49 23.55
C ASN A 62 3.75 -15.63 23.94
N LYS A 63 3.24 -14.75 24.82
CA LYS A 63 1.82 -14.73 25.19
C LYS A 63 0.94 -14.32 24.00
N THR A 64 1.42 -13.38 23.19
CA THR A 64 0.72 -12.94 21.97
C THR A 64 0.66 -14.07 20.94
N ASP A 65 1.76 -14.80 20.73
CA ASP A 65 1.82 -15.97 19.85
C ASP A 65 0.84 -17.06 20.29
N GLN A 66 0.81 -17.35 21.60
CA GLN A 66 -0.13 -18.33 22.19
C GLN A 66 -1.58 -17.89 21.98
N LEU A 67 -1.89 -16.60 22.22
CA LEU A 67 -3.24 -16.05 22.01
C LEU A 67 -3.66 -16.16 20.55
N LEU A 68 -2.77 -15.83 19.61
CA LEU A 68 -3.01 -15.98 18.18
C LEU A 68 -3.35 -17.43 17.80
N CYS A 69 -2.54 -18.37 18.25
CA CYS A 69 -2.78 -19.80 18.00
C CYS A 69 -4.11 -20.28 18.60
N GLN A 70 -4.42 -19.89 19.85
CA GLN A 70 -5.67 -20.26 20.51
C GLN A 70 -6.90 -19.68 19.81
N GLN A 71 -6.84 -18.42 19.38
CA GLN A 71 -7.92 -17.79 18.62
C GLN A 71 -8.09 -18.45 17.26
N GLY A 72 -6.99 -18.75 16.56
CA GLY A 72 -7.03 -19.48 15.29
C GLY A 72 -7.70 -20.85 15.42
N LEU A 73 -7.36 -21.63 16.45
CA LEU A 73 -7.99 -22.94 16.73
C LEU A 73 -9.50 -22.85 16.98
N ARG A 74 -9.93 -21.82 17.70
CA ARG A 74 -11.36 -21.62 18.02
C ARG A 74 -12.13 -21.10 16.79
N TYR A 75 -11.55 -20.19 16.04
CA TYR A 75 -12.16 -19.61 14.87
C TYR A 75 -12.25 -20.57 13.69
N LYS A 76 -11.25 -21.46 13.54
CA LYS A 76 -11.13 -22.44 12.43
C LYS A 76 -11.23 -21.73 11.07
N PRO A 77 -10.23 -20.89 10.72
CA PRO A 77 -10.23 -20.18 9.46
C PRO A 77 -10.07 -21.14 8.27
N ASP A 78 -10.61 -20.75 7.12
CA ASP A 78 -10.36 -21.40 5.83
C ASP A 78 -9.10 -20.84 5.13
N MET A 79 -8.67 -19.62 5.54
CA MET A 79 -7.50 -18.91 4.99
C MET A 79 -6.92 -17.96 6.05
N ILE A 80 -5.62 -17.81 6.05
CA ILE A 80 -4.89 -16.80 6.84
C ILE A 80 -4.32 -15.77 5.89
N PHE A 81 -4.62 -14.48 6.13
CA PHE A 81 -4.07 -13.35 5.40
C PHE A 81 -3.20 -12.49 6.32
N LEU A 82 -1.89 -12.42 6.04
CA LEU A 82 -0.89 -11.77 6.88
C LEU A 82 -0.37 -10.48 6.21
N THR A 83 -0.43 -9.35 6.92
CA THR A 83 0.06 -8.05 6.43
C THR A 83 1.07 -7.37 7.36
N THR A 84 1.57 -8.08 8.39
CA THR A 84 2.54 -7.52 9.35
C THR A 84 3.83 -8.32 9.41
N PHE A 85 4.97 -7.63 9.25
CA PHE A 85 6.32 -8.21 9.19
C PHE A 85 7.30 -7.58 10.20
N LYS A 86 6.86 -6.59 10.96
CA LYS A 86 7.75 -5.85 11.88
C LYS A 86 7.81 -6.47 13.27
N LEU A 87 6.71 -7.02 13.74
CA LEU A 87 6.58 -7.55 15.10
C LEU A 87 6.38 -9.05 15.11
N LEU A 88 5.62 -9.58 14.16
CA LEU A 88 5.53 -11.01 13.88
C LEU A 88 6.79 -11.45 13.14
N ASP A 89 7.29 -12.65 13.47
CA ASP A 89 8.46 -13.26 12.83
C ASP A 89 8.16 -14.68 12.31
N ALA A 90 9.12 -15.26 11.61
CA ALA A 90 8.98 -16.60 11.04
C ALA A 90 8.72 -17.68 12.09
N VAL A 91 9.24 -17.51 13.31
CA VAL A 91 9.00 -18.46 14.42
C VAL A 91 7.54 -18.49 14.82
N THR A 92 6.91 -17.32 14.94
CA THR A 92 5.46 -17.20 15.19
C THR A 92 4.66 -17.90 14.11
N LEU A 93 5.04 -17.69 12.83
CA LEU A 93 4.33 -18.31 11.71
C LEU A 93 4.49 -19.84 11.70
N VAL A 94 5.66 -20.38 12.05
CA VAL A 94 5.85 -21.84 12.19
C VAL A 94 4.91 -22.39 13.25
N LYS A 95 4.84 -21.80 14.44
CA LYS A 95 3.90 -22.23 15.50
C LYS A 95 2.44 -22.20 15.04
N LEU A 96 2.07 -21.14 14.28
CA LEU A 96 0.73 -21.01 13.73
C LEU A 96 0.42 -22.11 12.71
N ARG A 97 1.37 -22.45 11.84
CA ARG A 97 1.23 -23.57 10.86
C ARG A 97 1.19 -24.95 11.51
N GLU A 98 1.94 -25.16 12.59
CA GLU A 98 1.83 -26.39 13.40
C GLU A 98 0.44 -26.52 14.04
N THR A 99 -0.12 -25.38 14.47
CA THR A 99 -1.46 -25.33 15.08
C THR A 99 -2.58 -25.48 14.04
N LEU A 100 -2.39 -24.97 12.82
CA LEU A 100 -3.35 -24.93 11.72
C LEU A 100 -2.70 -25.46 10.42
N PRO A 101 -2.33 -26.78 10.35
CA PRO A 101 -1.40 -27.30 9.35
C PRO A 101 -1.93 -27.28 7.90
N LYS A 102 -3.26 -27.30 7.70
CA LYS A 102 -3.87 -27.39 6.36
C LYS A 102 -4.41 -26.06 5.84
N ILE A 103 -4.28 -24.99 6.62
CA ILE A 103 -4.85 -23.69 6.26
C ILE A 103 -3.86 -22.92 5.38
N PRO A 104 -4.25 -22.47 4.17
CA PRO A 104 -3.39 -21.68 3.32
C PRO A 104 -3.07 -20.34 3.98
N VAL A 105 -1.78 -19.95 3.92
CA VAL A 105 -1.27 -18.70 4.44
C VAL A 105 -0.79 -17.84 3.29
N LEU A 106 -1.44 -16.71 3.09
CA LEU A 106 -1.05 -15.69 2.13
C LEU A 106 -0.50 -14.50 2.87
N CYS A 107 0.64 -13.96 2.43
CA CYS A 107 1.18 -12.75 3.02
C CYS A 107 1.28 -11.63 1.96
N TRP A 108 0.95 -10.41 2.36
CA TRP A 108 0.99 -9.22 1.53
C TRP A 108 2.02 -8.22 2.04
N TYR A 109 2.88 -7.73 1.14
CA TYR A 109 3.93 -6.78 1.45
C TYR A 109 3.89 -5.58 0.51
N GLY A 110 3.69 -4.38 1.07
CA GLY A 110 3.44 -3.14 0.33
C GLY A 110 4.66 -2.27 0.05
N ASP A 111 5.83 -2.61 0.57
CA ASP A 111 7.06 -1.85 0.33
C ASP A 111 8.03 -2.65 -0.56
N PRO A 112 8.86 -2.00 -1.41
CA PRO A 112 9.96 -2.70 -2.04
C PRO A 112 10.93 -3.15 -0.96
N PRO A 113 11.28 -4.44 -0.90
CA PRO A 113 12.13 -4.95 0.15
C PRO A 113 13.55 -4.37 0.07
N LYS A 114 13.98 -3.84 1.17
CA LYS A 114 15.36 -3.43 1.39
C LYS A 114 16.22 -4.66 1.73
N GLY A 115 16.55 -5.47 0.72
CA GLY A 115 17.30 -6.70 0.92
C GLY A 115 16.43 -7.91 1.24
N ILE A 116 16.84 -9.02 0.66
CA ILE A 116 16.10 -10.30 0.65
C ILE A 116 16.32 -11.08 1.95
N GLU A 117 17.39 -10.82 2.69
CA GLU A 117 17.77 -11.49 3.95
C GLU A 117 17.10 -10.88 5.19
N THR A 118 15.89 -10.37 5.01
CA THR A 118 15.12 -9.75 6.08
C THR A 118 14.09 -10.72 6.65
N ASN A 119 13.52 -10.37 7.80
CA ASN A 119 12.35 -11.07 8.36
C ASN A 119 11.20 -11.24 7.35
N VAL A 120 11.08 -10.34 6.36
CA VAL A 120 10.12 -10.47 5.26
C VAL A 120 10.37 -11.71 4.43
N GLY A 121 11.61 -11.94 3.98
CA GLY A 121 11.98 -13.13 3.21
C GLY A 121 11.81 -14.44 4.01
N GLU A 122 12.13 -14.43 5.29
CA GLU A 122 11.92 -15.58 6.16
C GLU A 122 10.45 -15.94 6.32
N ILE A 123 9.58 -14.94 6.51
CA ILE A 123 8.13 -15.12 6.56
C ILE A 123 7.61 -15.59 5.20
N ALA A 124 8.02 -14.96 4.11
CA ALA A 124 7.58 -15.29 2.76
C ALA A 124 7.83 -16.78 2.42
N ARG A 125 9.01 -17.32 2.78
CA ARG A 125 9.33 -18.75 2.59
C ARG A 125 8.44 -19.72 3.40
N LYS A 126 7.75 -19.21 4.41
CA LYS A 126 6.83 -20.01 5.25
C LYS A 126 5.36 -19.85 4.84
N CYS A 127 5.06 -18.92 3.92
CA CYS A 127 3.72 -18.74 3.37
C CYS A 127 3.50 -19.62 2.14
N ASP A 128 2.24 -19.86 1.80
CA ASP A 128 1.86 -20.52 0.55
C ASP A 128 1.91 -19.54 -0.61
N TRP A 129 1.61 -18.27 -0.36
CA TRP A 129 1.69 -17.16 -1.32
C TRP A 129 2.34 -15.94 -0.71
N PHE A 130 3.23 -15.32 -1.46
CA PHE A 130 3.77 -13.99 -1.18
C PHE A 130 3.24 -13.01 -2.23
N LEU A 131 2.47 -12.03 -1.78
CA LEU A 131 1.86 -11.00 -2.60
C LEU A 131 2.62 -9.70 -2.40
N ALA A 132 3.17 -9.14 -3.47
CA ALA A 132 3.97 -7.92 -3.41
C ALA A 132 3.40 -6.83 -4.33
N THR A 133 3.56 -5.57 -3.92
CA THR A 133 3.25 -4.39 -4.77
C THR A 133 4.37 -4.06 -5.75
N SER A 134 5.26 -5.01 -6.01
CA SER A 134 6.40 -4.91 -6.91
C SER A 134 6.50 -6.18 -7.74
N GLY A 135 6.68 -6.02 -9.04
CA GLY A 135 6.82 -7.14 -9.99
C GLY A 135 8.24 -7.33 -10.50
N GLY A 136 8.39 -8.11 -11.56
CA GLY A 136 9.63 -8.31 -12.31
C GLY A 136 10.72 -9.03 -11.52
N GLU A 137 11.95 -8.54 -11.66
CA GLU A 137 13.15 -9.15 -11.04
C GLU A 137 12.99 -9.34 -9.52
N LEU A 138 12.29 -8.41 -8.86
CA LEU A 138 12.11 -8.50 -7.43
C LEU A 138 11.25 -9.70 -7.04
N LEU A 139 10.15 -9.93 -7.76
CA LEU A 139 9.28 -11.07 -7.54
C LEU A 139 10.04 -12.39 -7.86
N GLN A 140 10.83 -12.40 -8.93
CA GLN A 140 11.70 -13.52 -9.28
C GLN A 140 12.74 -13.82 -8.19
N LYS A 141 13.34 -12.80 -7.58
CA LYS A 141 14.27 -12.98 -6.45
C LYS A 141 13.61 -13.70 -5.28
N TYR A 142 12.37 -13.38 -4.93
CA TYR A 142 11.63 -14.12 -3.90
C TYR A 142 11.42 -15.59 -4.29
N LYS A 143 11.07 -15.85 -5.53
CA LYS A 143 10.93 -17.23 -6.04
C LYS A 143 12.23 -18.00 -5.92
N GLN A 144 13.36 -17.42 -6.36
CA GLN A 144 14.70 -18.02 -6.26
C GLN A 144 15.15 -18.28 -4.83
N MET A 145 14.66 -17.51 -3.86
CA MET A 145 14.88 -17.75 -2.42
C MET A 145 14.10 -18.90 -1.85
N GLY A 146 13.28 -19.60 -2.62
CA GLY A 146 12.47 -20.71 -2.19
C GLY A 146 11.10 -20.31 -1.64
N VAL A 147 10.58 -19.13 -1.99
CA VAL A 147 9.17 -18.81 -1.77
C VAL A 147 8.32 -19.64 -2.72
N LYS A 148 7.29 -20.31 -2.17
CA LYS A 148 6.52 -21.33 -2.89
C LYS A 148 5.78 -20.74 -4.10
N ASN A 149 5.02 -19.67 -3.90
CA ASN A 149 4.32 -18.94 -4.95
C ASN A 149 4.42 -17.45 -4.68
N CYS A 150 4.63 -16.67 -5.73
CA CYS A 150 4.70 -15.21 -5.67
C CYS A 150 3.72 -14.60 -6.66
N ALA A 151 3.08 -13.49 -6.29
CA ALA A 151 2.26 -12.75 -7.22
C ALA A 151 2.36 -11.24 -6.98
N PHE A 152 2.29 -10.47 -8.06
CA PHE A 152 2.08 -9.02 -7.96
C PHE A 152 0.62 -8.73 -7.59
N ILE A 153 0.41 -7.72 -6.77
CA ILE A 153 -0.91 -7.19 -6.42
C ILE A 153 -0.82 -5.68 -6.24
N PRO A 154 -1.64 -4.89 -6.94
CA PRO A 154 -1.68 -3.44 -6.76
C PRO A 154 -2.16 -3.03 -5.36
N ASN A 155 -1.92 -1.76 -4.98
CA ASN A 155 -2.50 -1.20 -3.78
C ASN A 155 -4.01 -1.02 -3.95
N PRO A 156 -4.85 -1.47 -3.01
CA PRO A 156 -6.30 -1.35 -3.10
C PRO A 156 -6.79 0.08 -2.82
N SER A 157 -7.88 0.47 -3.47
CA SER A 157 -8.67 1.65 -3.14
C SER A 157 -9.90 1.31 -2.29
N ASP A 158 -10.39 2.29 -1.52
CA ASP A 158 -11.60 2.17 -0.71
C ASP A 158 -12.54 3.36 -0.93
N ARG A 159 -13.61 3.15 -1.68
CA ARG A 159 -14.62 4.17 -2.02
C ARG A 159 -15.34 4.81 -0.82
N ASP A 160 -15.25 4.25 0.39
CA ASP A 160 -15.87 4.84 1.56
C ASP A 160 -15.04 6.00 2.12
N PHE A 161 -13.74 6.06 1.82
CA PHE A 161 -12.83 7.10 2.27
C PHE A 161 -12.26 7.92 1.12
N GLU A 162 -11.99 7.27 0.00
CA GLU A 162 -11.35 7.85 -1.18
C GLU A 162 -12.41 8.24 -2.20
N TYR A 163 -12.91 9.46 -2.09
CA TYR A 163 -13.87 10.06 -3.02
C TYR A 163 -13.69 11.58 -3.05
N PRO A 164 -13.99 12.24 -4.18
CA PRO A 164 -13.95 13.69 -4.29
C PRO A 164 -14.92 14.34 -3.30
N ARG A 165 -14.46 15.32 -2.53
CA ARG A 165 -15.27 16.04 -1.56
C ARG A 165 -14.95 17.52 -1.56
N GLN A 166 -15.91 18.34 -1.14
CA GLN A 166 -15.65 19.75 -0.87
C GLN A 166 -14.87 19.89 0.45
N VAL A 167 -13.85 20.71 0.42
CA VAL A 167 -12.98 20.93 1.57
C VAL A 167 -12.87 22.42 1.90
N ALA A 168 -12.52 22.75 3.15
CA ALA A 168 -12.25 24.11 3.57
C ALA A 168 -11.06 24.71 2.80
N GLU A 169 -11.05 26.04 2.64
CA GLU A 169 -10.05 26.81 1.89
C GLU A 169 -8.60 26.49 2.32
N LYS A 170 -8.36 26.28 3.60
CA LYS A 170 -7.03 25.92 4.13
C LYS A 170 -6.43 24.63 3.53
N TRP A 171 -7.26 23.76 2.94
CA TRP A 171 -6.84 22.53 2.30
C TRP A 171 -6.74 22.66 0.77
N GLN A 172 -7.18 23.79 0.19
CA GLN A 172 -7.11 24.01 -1.23
C GLN A 172 -5.68 24.32 -1.67
N SER A 173 -5.26 23.73 -2.78
CA SER A 173 -3.96 23.99 -3.39
C SER A 173 -3.98 23.78 -4.90
N GLU A 174 -3.13 24.50 -5.61
CA GLU A 174 -2.94 24.30 -7.06
C GLU A 174 -2.18 23.00 -7.34
N PHE A 175 -1.16 22.72 -6.53
CA PHE A 175 -0.29 21.58 -6.73
C PHE A 175 0.22 21.07 -5.38
N LEU A 176 0.13 19.78 -5.16
CA LEU A 176 0.38 19.14 -3.86
C LEU A 176 1.40 18.01 -3.96
N PHE A 177 2.29 17.93 -2.98
CA PHE A 177 3.02 16.72 -2.64
C PHE A 177 2.84 16.36 -1.16
N THR A 178 2.57 15.09 -0.88
CA THR A 178 2.52 14.54 0.48
C THR A 178 3.53 13.42 0.61
N GLY A 179 4.46 13.52 1.55
CA GLY A 179 5.44 12.46 1.74
C GLY A 179 6.68 12.93 2.50
N LYS A 180 7.52 11.97 2.87
CA LYS A 180 8.81 12.27 3.48
C LYS A 180 9.85 12.47 2.39
N LEU A 181 10.74 13.45 2.58
CA LEU A 181 12.06 13.41 1.96
C LEU A 181 12.91 12.49 2.83
N SER A 182 13.18 11.30 2.32
CA SER A 182 14.24 10.46 2.90
C SER A 182 15.55 10.96 2.29
N HIS A 183 16.58 11.16 3.12
CA HIS A 183 17.92 11.39 2.61
C HIS A 183 18.27 10.35 1.54
N ARG A 184 19.06 10.76 0.53
CA ARG A 184 19.52 9.87 -0.55
C ARG A 184 20.05 8.57 0.06
N GLN A 185 19.34 7.50 -0.22
CA GLN A 185 19.71 6.13 0.14
C GLN A 185 20.11 5.42 -1.13
N GLU A 186 20.91 4.38 -1.04
CA GLU A 186 21.19 3.50 -2.17
C GLU A 186 19.87 3.02 -2.81
N GLY A 187 19.77 3.16 -4.15
CA GLY A 187 18.54 2.87 -4.89
C GLY A 187 17.44 3.93 -4.84
N SER A 188 17.70 5.12 -4.26
CA SER A 188 16.77 6.23 -4.35
C SER A 188 16.77 6.83 -5.76
N ASP A 189 15.59 7.28 -6.23
CA ASP A 189 15.46 7.99 -7.50
C ASP A 189 16.32 9.27 -7.47
N PRO A 190 17.26 9.45 -8.43
CA PRO A 190 18.25 10.50 -8.39
C PRO A 190 17.66 11.91 -8.49
N ILE A 191 16.52 12.08 -9.15
CA ILE A 191 15.91 13.40 -9.37
C ILE A 191 14.90 13.79 -8.27
N ARG A 192 14.55 12.88 -7.35
CA ARG A 192 13.40 13.07 -6.46
C ARG A 192 13.51 14.29 -5.55
N GLU A 193 14.64 14.50 -4.91
CA GLU A 193 14.84 15.66 -4.01
C GLU A 193 14.90 16.95 -4.80
N ASP A 194 15.69 16.97 -5.87
CA ASP A 194 15.89 18.14 -6.73
C ASP A 194 14.56 18.54 -7.42
N LEU A 195 13.78 17.56 -7.88
CA LEU A 195 12.45 17.79 -8.44
C LEU A 195 11.51 18.44 -7.43
N ILE A 196 11.42 17.88 -6.21
CA ILE A 196 10.51 18.41 -5.19
C ILE A 196 10.89 19.86 -4.84
N GLN A 197 12.18 20.12 -4.66
CA GLN A 197 12.67 21.47 -4.36
C GLN A 197 12.39 22.44 -5.50
N TYR A 198 12.70 22.04 -6.73
CA TYR A 198 12.41 22.82 -7.92
C TYR A 198 10.92 23.18 -8.05
N LEU A 199 10.03 22.20 -7.84
CA LEU A 199 8.58 22.41 -7.96
C LEU A 199 8.04 23.33 -6.84
N ILE A 200 8.60 23.30 -5.65
CA ILE A 200 8.25 24.25 -4.58
C ILE A 200 8.66 25.67 -4.99
N GLU A 201 9.92 25.84 -5.38
CA GLU A 201 10.48 27.17 -5.67
C GLU A 201 9.94 27.78 -6.95
N LYS A 202 9.78 27.00 -8.02
CA LYS A 202 9.41 27.48 -9.35
C LYS A 202 7.95 27.32 -9.71
N LYS A 203 7.25 26.39 -9.06
CA LYS A 203 5.85 26.07 -9.37
C LYS A 203 4.92 26.28 -8.18
N GLY A 204 5.39 26.72 -7.03
CA GLY A 204 4.56 26.99 -5.86
C GLY A 204 3.87 25.73 -5.31
N MET A 205 4.52 24.58 -5.40
CA MET A 205 3.97 23.32 -4.90
C MET A 205 3.82 23.33 -3.38
N THR A 206 2.63 23.02 -2.88
CA THR A 206 2.37 22.80 -1.45
C THR A 206 2.89 21.45 -1.03
N VAL A 207 3.53 21.37 0.13
CA VAL A 207 4.08 20.09 0.66
C VAL A 207 3.64 19.82 2.08
N TRP A 208 3.45 18.53 2.41
CA TRP A 208 3.21 18.04 3.76
C TRP A 208 4.09 16.83 4.07
N GLY A 209 4.66 16.78 5.27
CA GLY A 209 5.49 15.68 5.75
C GLY A 209 6.98 15.76 5.39
N CYS A 210 7.43 16.89 4.81
CA CYS A 210 8.83 17.17 4.49
C CYS A 210 9.16 18.66 4.59
N LEU A 211 10.45 19.01 4.53
CA LEU A 211 10.95 20.39 4.51
C LEU A 211 10.37 21.28 5.64
N GLY A 212 10.37 20.76 6.86
CA GLY A 212 9.85 21.48 8.02
C GLY A 212 8.33 21.55 8.13
N ARG A 213 7.59 21.04 7.15
CA ARG A 213 6.13 20.93 7.22
C ARG A 213 5.75 19.65 7.97
N GLU A 214 4.76 19.76 8.86
CA GLU A 214 4.26 18.61 9.61
C GLU A 214 3.65 17.54 8.72
N ARG A 215 3.60 16.32 9.23
CA ARG A 215 2.92 15.21 8.58
C ARG A 215 1.43 15.27 8.91
N ILE A 216 0.60 15.37 7.88
CA ILE A 216 -0.84 15.20 8.00
C ILE A 216 -1.24 13.73 7.85
N VAL A 217 -2.30 13.30 8.55
CA VAL A 217 -2.80 11.91 8.56
C VAL A 217 -4.32 11.89 8.65
N GLY A 218 -4.92 10.74 8.33
CA GLY A 218 -6.35 10.53 8.45
C GLY A 218 -7.17 11.51 7.61
N GLU A 219 -8.13 12.18 8.21
CA GLU A 219 -9.04 13.10 7.54
C GLU A 219 -8.32 14.34 6.96
N ASP A 220 -7.32 14.88 7.66
CA ASP A 220 -6.54 16.00 7.16
C ASP A 220 -5.75 15.63 5.89
N TYR A 221 -5.25 14.40 5.81
CA TYR A 221 -4.59 13.89 4.60
C TYR A 221 -5.56 13.78 3.44
N LEU A 222 -6.76 13.24 3.67
CA LEU A 222 -7.80 13.14 2.65
C LEU A 222 -8.29 14.52 2.20
N ASN A 223 -8.46 15.45 3.13
CA ASN A 223 -8.87 16.82 2.80
C ASN A 223 -7.81 17.53 1.94
N ALA A 224 -6.53 17.39 2.24
CA ALA A 224 -5.45 17.97 1.43
C ALA A 224 -5.43 17.39 0.01
N ILE A 225 -5.66 16.08 -0.16
CA ILE A 225 -5.74 15.44 -1.48
C ILE A 225 -6.97 15.91 -2.25
N CYS A 226 -8.15 15.93 -1.62
CA CYS A 226 -9.38 16.35 -2.28
C CYS A 226 -9.39 17.85 -2.63
N GLY A 227 -8.62 18.66 -1.89
CA GLY A 227 -8.51 20.10 -2.12
C GLY A 227 -7.49 20.51 -3.18
N THR A 228 -6.72 19.58 -3.72
CA THR A 228 -5.70 19.95 -4.72
C THR A 228 -6.20 19.80 -6.15
N LYS A 229 -5.78 20.71 -7.02
CA LYS A 229 -6.07 20.57 -8.47
C LYS A 229 -5.15 19.56 -9.14
N MET A 230 -3.88 19.51 -8.72
CA MET A 230 -2.86 18.62 -9.24
C MET A 230 -2.06 18.00 -8.09
N ALA A 231 -1.58 16.78 -8.25
CA ALA A 231 -0.77 16.12 -7.24
C ALA A 231 0.46 15.43 -7.85
N LEU A 232 1.58 15.47 -7.12
CA LEU A 232 2.80 14.78 -7.49
C LEU A 232 2.86 13.39 -6.83
N SER A 233 3.07 12.36 -7.63
CA SER A 233 3.41 11.02 -7.18
C SER A 233 4.83 10.65 -7.63
N ILE A 234 5.74 10.50 -6.68
CA ILE A 234 7.11 10.02 -6.90
C ILE A 234 7.52 9.15 -5.72
N ASN A 235 7.96 7.92 -6.01
CA ASN A 235 8.42 6.98 -4.99
C ASN A 235 9.86 7.30 -4.56
N VAL A 236 10.35 6.65 -3.52
CA VAL A 236 11.78 6.69 -3.17
C VAL A 236 12.61 5.96 -4.24
N ASN A 237 12.12 4.82 -4.73
CA ASN A 237 12.69 4.08 -5.85
C ASN A 237 11.63 3.96 -6.96
N ASN A 238 11.97 4.33 -8.20
CA ASN A 238 11.08 4.26 -9.36
C ASN A 238 11.61 3.30 -10.45
N ASP A 239 12.63 2.49 -10.17
CA ASP A 239 13.20 1.52 -11.10
C ASP A 239 12.63 0.11 -10.93
N VAL A 240 11.72 -0.08 -9.98
CA VAL A 240 11.10 -1.37 -9.68
C VAL A 240 9.79 -1.50 -10.45
N ARG A 241 9.67 -2.54 -11.25
CA ARG A 241 8.50 -2.83 -12.09
C ARG A 241 7.21 -2.79 -11.28
N PHE A 242 6.18 -2.09 -11.78
CA PHE A 242 4.86 -1.90 -11.20
C PHE A 242 4.81 -1.14 -9.85
N TYR A 243 5.95 -0.88 -9.22
CA TYR A 243 5.93 -0.35 -7.86
C TYR A 243 5.39 1.08 -7.81
N HIS A 244 4.34 1.26 -7.06
CA HIS A 244 3.86 2.56 -6.62
C HIS A 244 3.44 2.49 -5.16
N SER A 245 3.65 3.57 -4.42
CA SER A 245 3.16 3.67 -3.04
C SER A 245 1.64 3.81 -3.03
N ASP A 246 1.02 3.45 -1.92
CA ASP A 246 -0.42 3.65 -1.64
C ASP A 246 -0.90 5.08 -1.92
N ARG A 247 -0.01 6.07 -1.79
CA ARG A 247 -0.30 7.46 -2.15
C ARG A 247 -0.87 7.62 -3.56
N LEU A 248 -0.36 6.92 -4.58
CA LEU A 248 -0.88 7.02 -5.94
C LEU A 248 -2.35 6.63 -5.99
N THR A 249 -2.70 5.51 -5.37
CA THR A 249 -4.08 5.03 -5.31
C THR A 249 -4.98 6.00 -4.54
N HIS A 250 -4.51 6.55 -3.41
CA HIS A 250 -5.26 7.56 -2.65
C HIS A 250 -5.48 8.85 -3.45
N LEU A 251 -4.48 9.33 -4.18
CA LEU A 251 -4.59 10.52 -5.02
C LEU A 251 -5.66 10.34 -6.12
N LEU A 252 -5.56 9.24 -6.86
CA LEU A 252 -6.52 8.91 -7.92
C LEU A 252 -7.90 8.63 -7.33
N GLY A 253 -8.00 7.85 -6.25
CA GLY A 253 -9.24 7.52 -5.57
C GLY A 253 -9.99 8.73 -5.01
N CYS A 254 -9.28 9.81 -4.67
CA CYS A 254 -9.86 11.09 -4.26
C CYS A 254 -10.14 12.04 -5.44
N GLY A 255 -9.87 11.63 -6.69
CA GLY A 255 -10.15 12.40 -7.89
C GLY A 255 -9.15 13.51 -8.20
N ALA A 256 -7.95 13.47 -7.64
CA ALA A 256 -6.89 14.41 -7.99
C ALA A 256 -6.31 14.11 -9.38
N PHE A 257 -5.97 15.13 -10.16
CA PHE A 257 -5.13 14.95 -11.34
C PHE A 257 -3.69 14.66 -10.90
N VAL A 258 -3.10 13.58 -11.39
CA VAL A 258 -1.80 13.10 -10.90
C VAL A 258 -0.72 13.21 -11.98
N LEU A 259 0.39 13.86 -11.63
CA LEU A 259 1.66 13.77 -12.32
C LEU A 259 2.51 12.71 -11.59
N SER A 260 2.83 11.61 -12.28
CA SER A 260 3.55 10.49 -11.68
C SER A 260 4.90 10.27 -12.32
N ARG A 261 5.92 10.09 -11.50
CA ARG A 261 7.21 9.56 -12.00
C ARG A 261 6.97 8.21 -12.64
N TYR A 262 7.46 8.01 -13.87
CA TYR A 262 7.31 6.75 -14.56
C TYR A 262 8.04 5.62 -13.84
N VAL A 263 7.40 4.48 -13.77
CA VAL A 263 7.90 3.23 -13.23
C VAL A 263 7.78 2.17 -14.33
N PRO A 264 8.72 1.24 -14.50
CA PRO A 264 8.63 0.23 -15.55
C PRO A 264 7.27 -0.48 -15.57
N ASP A 265 6.65 -0.52 -16.76
CA ASP A 265 5.34 -1.13 -17.07
C ASP A 265 4.13 -0.57 -16.26
N SER A 266 4.29 0.57 -15.59
CA SER A 266 3.18 1.19 -14.84
C SER A 266 2.01 1.61 -15.72
N ASP A 267 2.20 1.76 -17.01
CA ASP A 267 1.17 2.03 -18.02
C ASP A 267 0.16 0.86 -18.17
N LEU A 268 0.54 -0.36 -17.82
CA LEU A 268 -0.41 -1.49 -17.71
C LEU A 268 -1.38 -1.34 -16.51
N LEU A 269 -1.01 -0.57 -15.51
CA LEU A 269 -1.86 -0.24 -14.37
C LEU A 269 -2.71 1.00 -14.66
N PHE A 270 -2.04 2.08 -15.07
CA PHE A 270 -2.62 3.39 -15.33
C PHE A 270 -2.05 3.94 -16.64
N GLU A 271 -2.87 4.01 -17.66
CA GLU A 271 -2.50 4.49 -19.00
C GLU A 271 -2.14 5.98 -18.97
N ASP A 272 -1.00 6.32 -19.61
CA ASP A 272 -0.52 7.71 -19.71
C ASP A 272 -1.53 8.60 -20.45
N LYS A 273 -1.68 9.85 -19.98
CA LYS A 273 -2.60 10.86 -20.50
C LYS A 273 -4.07 10.47 -20.54
N THR A 274 -4.40 9.29 -20.01
CA THR A 274 -5.76 8.78 -19.86
C THR A 274 -6.18 8.79 -18.39
N HIS A 275 -5.39 8.15 -17.51
CA HIS A 275 -5.69 8.02 -16.08
C HIS A 275 -4.86 8.97 -15.20
N LEU A 276 -3.69 9.36 -15.68
CA LEU A 276 -2.71 10.26 -15.07
C LEU A 276 -1.74 10.73 -16.16
N CYS A 277 -0.72 11.53 -15.82
CA CYS A 277 0.38 11.83 -16.75
C CYS A 277 1.70 11.40 -16.12
N TYR A 278 2.48 10.63 -16.89
CA TYR A 278 3.84 10.26 -16.49
C TYR A 278 4.85 11.33 -16.91
N PHE A 279 5.94 11.41 -16.14
CA PHE A 279 7.13 12.19 -16.46
C PHE A 279 8.40 11.39 -16.16
N ARG A 280 9.49 11.71 -16.87
CA ARG A 280 10.80 11.05 -16.71
C ARG A 280 11.92 12.01 -16.31
N SER A 281 11.71 13.33 -16.46
CA SER A 281 12.69 14.34 -16.04
C SER A 281 12.01 15.49 -15.27
N ILE A 282 12.83 16.38 -14.70
CA ILE A 282 12.37 17.61 -14.01
C ILE A 282 11.71 18.54 -15.02
N GLU A 283 12.31 18.68 -16.20
CA GLU A 283 11.84 19.55 -17.28
C GLU A 283 10.47 19.10 -17.78
N GLU A 284 10.31 17.80 -18.08
CA GLU A 284 9.04 17.22 -18.50
C GLU A 284 7.93 17.44 -17.46
N CYS A 285 8.23 17.20 -16.18
CA CYS A 285 7.30 17.47 -15.10
C CYS A 285 6.89 18.95 -15.04
N SER A 286 7.86 19.85 -15.18
CA SER A 286 7.65 21.28 -15.18
C SER A 286 6.74 21.75 -16.32
N GLU A 287 6.95 21.22 -17.54
CA GLU A 287 6.14 21.51 -18.72
C GLU A 287 4.71 21.00 -18.54
N LEU A 288 4.53 19.79 -18.02
CA LEU A 288 3.20 19.23 -17.72
C LEU A 288 2.46 20.08 -16.68
N VAL A 289 3.14 20.57 -15.62
CA VAL A 289 2.52 21.50 -14.65
C VAL A 289 2.00 22.76 -15.35
N ASP A 290 2.79 23.37 -16.23
CA ASP A 290 2.40 24.59 -16.94
C ASP A 290 1.27 24.33 -17.95
N GLN A 291 1.30 23.19 -18.64
CA GLN A 291 0.25 22.76 -19.54
C GLN A 291 -1.09 22.63 -18.80
N PHE A 292 -1.12 21.82 -17.73
CA PHE A 292 -2.36 21.50 -17.02
C PHE A 292 -2.86 22.58 -16.06
N ARG A 293 -2.07 23.62 -15.80
CA ARG A 293 -2.58 24.87 -15.22
C ARG A 293 -3.49 25.62 -16.20
N ARG A 294 -3.18 25.56 -17.49
CA ARG A 294 -3.92 26.27 -18.56
C ARG A 294 -5.07 25.45 -19.12
N ASP A 295 -4.92 24.13 -19.18
CA ASP A 295 -5.93 23.21 -19.74
C ASP A 295 -6.72 22.51 -18.63
N GLU A 296 -7.61 23.26 -17.99
CA GLU A 296 -8.49 22.74 -16.97
C GLU A 296 -9.45 21.66 -17.47
N PRO A 297 -10.09 21.78 -18.65
CA PRO A 297 -10.99 20.76 -19.16
C PRO A 297 -10.30 19.41 -19.35
N LEU A 298 -9.12 19.37 -19.96
CA LEU A 298 -8.36 18.13 -20.15
C LEU A 298 -7.87 17.57 -18.81
N ARG A 299 -7.37 18.44 -17.89
CA ARG A 299 -6.98 18.04 -16.55
C ARG A 299 -8.11 17.32 -15.80
N LYS A 300 -9.31 17.91 -15.81
CA LYS A 300 -10.49 17.32 -15.16
C LYS A 300 -10.90 15.99 -15.79
N LYS A 301 -10.85 15.89 -17.12
CA LYS A 301 -11.15 14.65 -17.85
C LYS A 301 -10.21 13.51 -17.44
N ILE A 302 -8.90 13.77 -17.39
CA ILE A 302 -7.90 12.76 -16.99
C ILE A 302 -8.10 12.37 -15.52
N ALA A 303 -8.33 13.34 -14.63
CA ALA A 303 -8.60 13.08 -13.20
C ALA A 303 -9.82 12.19 -13.00
N GLU A 304 -10.91 12.43 -13.74
CA GLU A 304 -12.12 11.58 -13.71
C GLU A 304 -11.85 10.16 -14.17
N GLN A 305 -11.08 9.98 -15.24
CA GLN A 305 -10.71 8.64 -15.72
C GLN A 305 -9.79 7.93 -14.73
N GLY A 306 -8.84 8.65 -14.12
CA GLY A 306 -7.99 8.12 -13.05
C GLY A 306 -8.78 7.66 -11.82
N TYR A 307 -9.77 8.45 -11.41
CA TYR A 307 -10.71 8.09 -10.35
C TYR A 307 -11.49 6.80 -10.67
N LYS A 308 -12.09 6.73 -11.87
CA LYS A 308 -12.80 5.53 -12.32
C LYS A 308 -11.88 4.32 -12.33
N ARG A 309 -10.68 4.43 -12.90
CA ARG A 309 -9.70 3.35 -12.97
C ARG A 309 -9.30 2.84 -11.58
N ALA A 310 -9.07 3.75 -10.60
CA ALA A 310 -8.75 3.36 -9.24
C ALA A 310 -9.88 2.56 -8.58
N HIS A 311 -11.13 2.99 -8.74
CA HIS A 311 -12.28 2.36 -8.09
C HIS A 311 -12.89 1.16 -8.84
N GLU A 312 -12.70 1.06 -10.14
CA GLU A 312 -13.18 -0.09 -10.93
C GLU A 312 -12.10 -1.16 -11.07
N GLY A 313 -10.85 -0.74 -11.28
CA GLY A 313 -9.72 -1.65 -11.50
C GLY A 313 -9.08 -2.21 -10.24
N PHE A 314 -9.03 -1.39 -9.18
CA PHE A 314 -8.22 -1.67 -7.99
C PHE A 314 -8.99 -1.50 -6.68
N ASN A 315 -10.32 -1.61 -6.69
CA ASN A 315 -11.11 -1.55 -5.46
C ASN A 315 -10.84 -2.74 -4.53
N CYS A 316 -11.12 -2.55 -3.26
CA CYS A 316 -10.84 -3.54 -2.23
C CYS A 316 -11.58 -4.87 -2.46
N GLU A 317 -12.78 -4.86 -3.03
CA GLU A 317 -13.56 -6.06 -3.34
C GLU A 317 -12.85 -6.90 -4.41
N LYS A 318 -12.41 -6.26 -5.51
CA LYS A 318 -11.72 -6.95 -6.60
C LYS A 318 -10.40 -7.55 -6.14
N LEU A 319 -9.58 -6.78 -5.43
CA LEU A 319 -8.27 -7.26 -4.98
C LEU A 319 -8.39 -8.30 -3.84
N ALA A 320 -9.37 -8.18 -2.95
CA ALA A 320 -9.68 -9.22 -1.98
C ALA A 320 -10.19 -10.50 -2.65
N GLY A 321 -10.97 -10.38 -3.73
CA GLY A 321 -11.39 -11.51 -4.58
C GLY A 321 -10.18 -12.21 -5.19
N TYR A 322 -9.24 -11.46 -5.77
CA TYR A 322 -7.99 -11.99 -6.31
C TYR A 322 -7.19 -12.79 -5.28
N VAL A 323 -7.03 -12.26 -4.05
CA VAL A 323 -6.36 -12.98 -2.95
C VAL A 323 -7.04 -14.33 -2.66
N VAL A 324 -8.38 -14.34 -2.62
CA VAL A 324 -9.16 -15.57 -2.38
C VAL A 324 -9.04 -16.55 -3.54
N ASP A 325 -9.01 -16.07 -4.78
CA ASP A 325 -8.89 -16.94 -5.97
C ASP A 325 -7.49 -17.58 -6.03
N LEU A 326 -6.42 -16.84 -5.70
CA LEU A 326 -5.09 -17.42 -5.52
C LEU A 326 -5.05 -18.52 -4.45
N ALA A 327 -5.71 -18.29 -3.30
CA ALA A 327 -5.80 -19.30 -2.23
C ALA A 327 -6.52 -20.58 -2.67
N LYS A 328 -7.45 -20.45 -3.64
CA LYS A 328 -8.22 -21.58 -4.22
C LYS A 328 -7.53 -22.19 -5.43
N GLY A 329 -6.39 -21.69 -5.87
CA GLY A 329 -5.70 -22.13 -7.08
C GLY A 329 -6.43 -21.83 -8.37
N LYS A 330 -7.23 -20.75 -8.40
CA LYS A 330 -7.89 -20.29 -9.61
C LYS A 330 -6.97 -19.41 -10.44
N GLU A 331 -7.16 -19.46 -11.74
CA GLU A 331 -6.51 -18.54 -12.68
C GLU A 331 -7.06 -17.11 -12.52
N PHE A 332 -6.20 -16.15 -12.77
CA PHE A 332 -6.54 -14.74 -12.73
C PHE A 332 -5.87 -14.02 -13.91
N GLU A 333 -6.70 -13.43 -14.76
CA GLU A 333 -6.28 -12.76 -15.98
C GLU A 333 -6.54 -11.26 -15.89
N GLU A 334 -5.50 -10.50 -15.70
CA GLU A 334 -5.48 -9.04 -15.82
C GLU A 334 -4.19 -8.63 -16.54
N PRO A 335 -4.16 -7.51 -17.29
CA PRO A 335 -2.96 -7.06 -18.02
C PRO A 335 -1.71 -6.91 -17.14
N TRP A 336 -1.91 -6.65 -15.85
CA TRP A 336 -0.86 -6.54 -14.84
C TRP A 336 -0.60 -7.85 -14.08
N SER A 337 -1.28 -8.93 -14.41
CA SER A 337 -1.11 -10.20 -13.69
C SER A 337 0.31 -10.74 -13.86
N GLU A 338 1.00 -10.94 -12.76
CA GLU A 338 2.32 -11.58 -12.70
C GLU A 338 2.31 -12.57 -11.55
N ILE A 339 2.34 -13.86 -11.90
CA ILE A 339 2.27 -15.00 -10.97
C ILE A 339 3.47 -15.91 -11.25
N LEU A 340 4.24 -16.27 -10.18
CA LEU A 340 5.46 -17.10 -10.26
C LEU A 340 5.39 -18.31 -9.34
#